data_2ac928f2e49499ec2a8fc13a1617e22b
#
_entry.id   2ac928f2e49499ec2a8fc13a1617e22b
#
_cell.length_a   1.000
_cell.length_b   1.000
_cell.length_c   1.000
_cell.angle_alpha   90.00
_cell.angle_beta   90.00
_cell.angle_gamma   90.00
#
_symmetry.space_group_name_H-M   'P 1'
#
loop_
_entity.id
_entity.type
_entity.pdbx_description
1 polymer ?
#
loop_
_entity_poly.entity_id
_entity_poly.type
_entity_poly.pdbx_seq_one_letter_code
_entity_poly.pdbx_strand_id
1 'polypeptide(L)'
;MKSNNELCRYVPSMMLFLLFEAVAVTLWLTKDNLFYLLNFSYIGGCLGMGTALFTAGKRYARRFVQLAVGSYMLIYLGVISRENMQIEGFWYYLFLGVFEAATIHYAVAKIFGPLLFGRGWCGYACWTAMVLDFLPYKQPQKPRKEKLGILRYVMFALSLALVSGLFLMKVAHLEQIMFWLFLAGNALYYIAGFVFAYLFKDNRAFCKYLCPVTVFLKPGSYFSL
;
A
#
# COMPACT_ATOMS: atom_id res chain seq x y z
N MET A 1 -6.01 -32.11 25.10
CA MET A 1 -4.84 -31.18 25.02
C MET A 1 -4.40 -30.80 23.58
N LYS A 2 -4.66 -31.57 22.51
CA LYS A 2 -4.33 -31.18 21.12
C LYS A 2 -5.14 -29.99 20.56
N SER A 3 -6.41 -29.84 20.98
CA SER A 3 -7.32 -28.80 20.48
C SER A 3 -6.89 -27.36 20.85
N ASN A 4 -6.39 -27.14 22.08
CA ASN A 4 -5.96 -25.81 22.53
C ASN A 4 -4.72 -25.28 21.78
N ASN A 5 -3.81 -26.15 21.35
CA ASN A 5 -2.62 -25.74 20.60
C ASN A 5 -2.96 -25.33 19.15
N GLU A 6 -4.00 -25.89 18.55
CA GLU A 6 -4.42 -25.49 17.20
C GLU A 6 -5.09 -24.11 17.22
N LEU A 7 -5.94 -23.82 18.21
CA LEU A 7 -6.58 -22.52 18.34
C LEU A 7 -5.57 -21.40 18.57
N CYS A 8 -4.58 -21.64 19.42
CA CYS A 8 -3.49 -20.69 19.71
C CYS A 8 -2.69 -20.30 18.45
N ARG A 9 -2.62 -21.17 17.45
CA ARG A 9 -1.96 -20.92 16.18
C ARG A 9 -2.63 -19.84 15.32
N TYR A 10 -3.94 -19.63 15.49
CA TYR A 10 -4.72 -18.62 14.73
C TYR A 10 -4.88 -17.28 15.47
N VAL A 11 -4.37 -17.18 16.70
CA VAL A 11 -4.41 -15.95 17.49
C VAL A 11 -3.87 -14.74 16.73
N PRO A 12 -2.71 -14.81 16.02
CA PRO A 12 -2.23 -13.65 15.25
C PRO A 12 -3.20 -13.19 14.15
N SER A 13 -3.92 -14.12 13.50
CA SER A 13 -4.94 -13.79 12.50
C SER A 13 -6.12 -13.06 13.11
N MET A 14 -6.58 -13.52 14.27
CA MET A 14 -7.67 -12.88 15.00
C MET A 14 -7.26 -11.50 15.53
N MET A 15 -6.06 -11.37 16.08
CA MET A 15 -5.54 -10.09 16.56
C MET A 15 -5.44 -9.06 15.43
N LEU A 16 -4.95 -9.48 14.25
CA LEU A 16 -4.85 -8.62 13.10
C LEU A 16 -6.23 -8.16 12.61
N PHE A 17 -7.19 -9.08 12.53
CA PHE A 17 -8.58 -8.75 12.19
C PHE A 17 -9.18 -7.75 13.20
N LEU A 18 -9.09 -8.04 14.50
CA LEU A 18 -9.61 -7.18 15.56
C LEU A 18 -8.96 -5.79 15.58
N LEU A 19 -7.66 -5.70 15.26
CA LEU A 19 -6.97 -4.41 15.12
C LEU A 19 -7.61 -3.56 14.01
N PHE A 20 -7.89 -4.16 12.84
CA PHE A 20 -8.54 -3.44 11.74
C PHE A 20 -9.99 -3.09 12.05
N GLU A 21 -10.73 -3.97 12.75
CA GLU A 21 -12.08 -3.67 13.21
C GLU A 21 -12.09 -2.52 14.22
N ALA A 22 -11.13 -2.48 15.14
CA ALA A 22 -11.00 -1.35 16.08
C ALA A 22 -10.77 -0.03 15.33
N VAL A 23 -9.91 -0.03 14.31
CA VAL A 23 -9.70 1.15 13.44
C VAL A 23 -10.99 1.49 12.68
N ALA A 24 -11.67 0.50 12.11
CA ALA A 24 -12.92 0.67 11.36
C ALA A 24 -14.02 1.33 12.22
N VAL A 25 -14.24 0.81 13.42
CA VAL A 25 -15.25 1.33 14.37
C VAL A 25 -14.86 2.73 14.84
N THR A 26 -13.58 2.96 15.17
CA THR A 26 -13.12 4.29 15.62
C THR A 26 -13.33 5.34 14.54
N LEU A 27 -12.98 5.04 13.29
CA LEU A 27 -13.18 5.96 12.18
C LEU A 27 -14.66 6.18 11.84
N TRP A 28 -15.47 5.13 11.92
CA TRP A 28 -16.92 5.25 11.77
C TRP A 28 -17.53 6.19 12.81
N LEU A 29 -17.21 5.99 14.09
CA LEU A 29 -17.72 6.82 15.18
C LEU A 29 -17.22 8.28 15.14
N THR A 30 -15.98 8.50 14.67
CA THR A 30 -15.39 9.85 14.63
C THR A 30 -15.77 10.63 13.37
N LYS A 31 -16.03 9.96 12.26
CA LYS A 31 -16.35 10.59 10.96
C LYS A 31 -17.82 10.46 10.58
N ASP A 32 -18.61 9.73 11.36
CA ASP A 32 -20.03 9.44 11.09
C ASP A 32 -20.31 8.95 9.65
N ASN A 33 -19.39 8.16 9.13
CA ASN A 33 -19.45 7.66 7.76
C ASN A 33 -19.23 6.14 7.73
N LEU A 34 -20.29 5.41 7.36
CA LEU A 34 -20.32 3.95 7.26
C LEU A 34 -19.28 3.40 6.26
N PHE A 35 -18.86 4.22 5.31
CA PHE A 35 -17.83 3.82 4.34
C PHE A 35 -16.54 3.38 5.03
N TYR A 36 -16.10 4.07 6.09
CA TYR A 36 -14.89 3.70 6.83
C TYR A 36 -15.02 2.35 7.52
N LEU A 37 -16.19 2.06 8.10
CA LEU A 37 -16.44 0.75 8.69
C LEU A 37 -16.30 -0.35 7.64
N LEU A 38 -17.03 -0.25 6.52
CA LEU A 38 -17.00 -1.26 5.46
C LEU A 38 -15.61 -1.42 4.83
N ASN A 39 -14.90 -0.31 4.59
CA ASN A 39 -13.57 -0.30 3.98
C ASN A 39 -12.53 -1.03 4.83
N PHE A 40 -12.42 -0.66 6.10
CA PHE A 40 -11.42 -1.25 6.99
C PHE A 40 -11.79 -2.66 7.44
N SER A 41 -13.08 -2.99 7.61
CA SER A 41 -13.54 -4.36 7.86
C SER A 41 -13.24 -5.28 6.69
N TYR A 42 -13.44 -4.82 5.45
CA TYR A 42 -13.07 -5.59 4.26
C TYR A 42 -11.56 -5.88 4.22
N ILE A 43 -10.74 -4.84 4.41
CA ILE A 43 -9.27 -4.99 4.41
C ILE A 43 -8.82 -5.90 5.56
N GLY A 44 -9.35 -5.69 6.77
CA GLY A 44 -9.07 -6.50 7.94
C GLY A 44 -9.48 -7.96 7.76
N GLY A 45 -10.66 -8.21 7.19
CA GLY A 45 -11.14 -9.54 6.86
C GLY A 45 -10.23 -10.27 5.87
N CYS A 46 -9.82 -9.59 4.80
CA CYS A 46 -8.87 -10.15 3.81
C CYS A 46 -7.51 -10.47 4.43
N LEU A 47 -6.98 -9.58 5.28
CA LEU A 47 -5.70 -9.78 5.96
C LEU A 47 -5.78 -10.89 7.03
N GLY A 48 -6.85 -10.91 7.83
CA GLY A 48 -7.10 -11.95 8.82
C GLY A 48 -7.23 -13.33 8.17
N MET A 49 -8.04 -13.43 7.11
CA MET A 49 -8.19 -14.67 6.34
C MET A 49 -6.85 -15.09 5.70
N GLY A 50 -6.11 -14.14 5.12
CA GLY A 50 -4.82 -14.43 4.51
C GLY A 50 -3.77 -14.93 5.49
N THR A 51 -3.71 -14.36 6.68
CA THR A 51 -2.83 -14.84 7.76
C THR A 51 -3.26 -16.20 8.29
N ALA A 52 -4.56 -16.47 8.38
CA ALA A 52 -5.08 -17.78 8.73
C ALA A 52 -4.71 -18.84 7.68
N LEU A 53 -4.87 -18.54 6.39
CA LEU A 53 -4.46 -19.42 5.29
C LEU A 53 -2.94 -19.66 5.28
N PHE A 54 -2.14 -18.65 5.59
CA PHE A 54 -0.69 -18.78 5.71
C PHE A 54 -0.32 -19.72 6.88
N THR A 55 -0.97 -19.53 8.02
CA THR A 55 -0.82 -20.40 9.20
C THR A 55 -1.22 -21.84 8.90
N ALA A 56 -2.25 -22.04 8.07
CA ALA A 56 -2.67 -23.36 7.56
C ALA A 56 -1.72 -23.93 6.49
N GLY A 57 -0.59 -23.26 6.16
CA GLY A 57 0.40 -23.75 5.19
C GLY A 57 -0.01 -23.62 3.73
N LYS A 58 -1.03 -22.81 3.41
CA LYS A 58 -1.50 -22.65 2.02
C LYS A 58 -0.58 -21.72 1.24
N ARG A 59 0.05 -22.22 0.17
CA ARG A 59 1.01 -21.49 -0.66
C ARG A 59 0.43 -20.25 -1.36
N TYR A 60 -0.86 -20.23 -1.61
CA TYR A 60 -1.57 -19.13 -2.29
C TYR A 60 -2.03 -18.02 -1.34
N ALA A 61 -1.91 -18.18 -0.03
CA ALA A 61 -2.41 -17.24 0.99
C ALA A 61 -2.00 -15.79 0.70
N ARG A 62 -0.71 -15.55 0.47
CA ARG A 62 -0.19 -14.22 0.15
C ARG A 62 -0.79 -13.64 -1.14
N ARG A 63 -0.90 -14.45 -2.20
CA ARG A 63 -1.46 -14.01 -3.49
C ARG A 63 -2.93 -13.69 -3.38
N PHE A 64 -3.68 -14.46 -2.59
CA PHE A 64 -5.07 -14.19 -2.30
C PHE A 64 -5.25 -12.79 -1.71
N VAL A 65 -4.52 -12.47 -0.64
CA VAL A 65 -4.58 -11.15 -0.01
C VAL A 65 -4.17 -10.04 -0.98
N GLN A 66 -3.09 -10.24 -1.72
CA GLN A 66 -2.63 -9.26 -2.71
C GLN A 66 -3.69 -8.95 -3.77
N LEU A 67 -4.36 -9.98 -4.29
CA LEU A 67 -5.43 -9.82 -5.27
C LEU A 67 -6.65 -9.15 -4.65
N ALA A 68 -7.11 -9.62 -3.48
CA ALA A 68 -8.31 -9.08 -2.84
C ALA A 68 -8.11 -7.60 -2.43
N VAL A 69 -7.06 -7.30 -1.68
CA VAL A 69 -6.82 -5.93 -1.19
C VAL A 69 -6.25 -5.03 -2.29
N GLY A 70 -5.31 -5.53 -3.10
CA GLY A 70 -4.69 -4.74 -4.16
C GLY A 70 -5.66 -4.32 -5.26
N SER A 71 -6.56 -5.21 -5.71
CA SER A 71 -7.59 -4.88 -6.69
C SER A 71 -8.66 -3.94 -6.10
N TYR A 72 -9.04 -4.14 -4.85
CA TYR A 72 -9.96 -3.24 -4.15
C TYR A 72 -9.39 -1.81 -4.09
N MET A 73 -8.13 -1.66 -3.70
CA MET A 73 -7.47 -0.35 -3.62
C MET A 73 -7.31 0.31 -4.99
N LEU A 74 -6.97 -0.46 -6.03
CA LEU A 74 -6.75 0.08 -7.36
C LEU A 74 -8.07 0.38 -8.08
N ILE A 75 -9.00 -0.57 -8.09
CA ILE A 75 -10.22 -0.49 -8.89
C ILE A 75 -11.31 0.27 -8.14
N TYR A 76 -11.66 -0.19 -6.93
CA TYR A 76 -12.78 0.41 -6.21
C TYR A 76 -12.43 1.82 -5.71
N LEU A 77 -11.38 1.97 -4.90
CA LEU A 77 -11.01 3.28 -4.36
C LEU A 77 -10.41 4.19 -5.44
N GLY A 78 -9.49 3.68 -6.27
CA GLY A 78 -8.78 4.52 -7.23
C GLY A 78 -9.61 4.89 -8.45
N VAL A 79 -10.29 3.92 -9.10
CA VAL A 79 -10.99 4.17 -10.37
C VAL A 79 -12.46 4.50 -10.14
N ILE A 80 -13.20 3.73 -9.33
CA ILE A 80 -14.64 3.91 -9.12
C ILE A 80 -14.90 5.12 -8.21
N SER A 81 -14.27 5.18 -7.05
CA SER A 81 -14.38 6.30 -6.10
C SER A 81 -13.58 7.53 -6.53
N ARG A 82 -12.77 7.42 -7.61
CA ARG A 82 -11.93 8.50 -8.16
C ARG A 82 -10.93 9.11 -7.17
N GLU A 83 -10.53 8.35 -6.16
CA GLU A 83 -9.57 8.80 -5.17
C GLU A 83 -8.13 8.54 -5.63
N ASN A 84 -7.27 9.54 -5.53
CA ASN A 84 -5.85 9.32 -5.79
C ASN A 84 -5.20 8.68 -4.57
N MET A 85 -5.05 7.36 -4.60
CA MET A 85 -4.44 6.55 -3.55
C MET A 85 -2.91 6.45 -3.67
N GLN A 86 -2.28 7.17 -4.62
CA GLN A 86 -0.83 7.30 -4.73
C GLN A 86 -0.28 8.37 -3.79
N ILE A 87 1.04 8.56 -3.80
CA ILE A 87 1.70 9.55 -2.94
C ILE A 87 1.28 10.98 -3.26
N GLU A 88 0.93 11.26 -4.50
CA GLU A 88 0.40 12.55 -4.96
C GLU A 88 -0.95 12.87 -4.28
N GLY A 89 -1.82 11.88 -4.15
CA GLY A 89 -3.07 12.02 -3.41
C GLY A 89 -2.84 12.27 -1.92
N PHE A 90 -1.85 11.61 -1.33
CA PHE A 90 -1.47 11.88 0.06
C PHE A 90 -1.07 13.35 0.27
N TRP A 91 -0.22 13.92 -0.60
CA TRP A 91 0.16 15.34 -0.53
C TRP A 91 -1.03 16.26 -0.76
N TYR A 92 -1.90 15.92 -1.71
CA TYR A 92 -3.10 16.69 -2.03
C TYR A 92 -4.02 16.83 -0.82
N TYR A 93 -4.44 15.73 -0.19
CA TYR A 93 -5.31 15.78 0.99
C TYR A 93 -4.61 16.40 2.21
N LEU A 94 -3.30 16.20 2.35
CA LEU A 94 -2.51 16.83 3.41
C LEU A 94 -2.52 18.36 3.28
N PHE A 95 -2.36 18.89 2.08
CA PHE A 95 -2.39 20.36 1.83
C PHE A 95 -3.78 20.96 1.97
N LEU A 96 -4.83 20.18 1.68
CA LEU A 96 -6.21 20.57 1.96
C LEU A 96 -6.53 20.58 3.46
N GLY A 97 -5.69 20.00 4.29
CA GLY A 97 -5.98 19.81 5.72
C GLY A 97 -7.08 18.78 5.99
N VAL A 98 -7.36 17.90 5.01
CA VAL A 98 -8.42 16.90 5.09
C VAL A 98 -7.82 15.54 5.44
N PHE A 99 -8.26 14.96 6.56
CA PHE A 99 -7.82 13.64 6.99
C PHE A 99 -8.81 12.57 6.50
N GLU A 100 -8.75 12.27 5.20
CA GLU A 100 -9.62 11.30 4.51
C GLU A 100 -8.84 10.53 3.44
N ALA A 101 -9.48 9.53 2.84
CA ALA A 101 -8.96 8.79 1.69
C ALA A 101 -7.46 8.43 1.80
N ALA A 102 -6.64 8.97 0.93
CA ALA A 102 -5.20 8.67 0.89
C ALA A 102 -4.47 9.02 2.17
N THR A 103 -4.82 10.11 2.88
CA THR A 103 -4.16 10.49 4.14
C THR A 103 -4.36 9.43 5.22
N ILE A 104 -5.58 8.93 5.40
CA ILE A 104 -5.87 7.85 6.36
C ILE A 104 -5.15 6.57 5.94
N HIS A 105 -5.21 6.21 4.65
CA HIS A 105 -4.53 5.04 4.14
C HIS A 105 -3.01 5.11 4.40
N TYR A 106 -2.38 6.26 4.13
CA TYR A 106 -0.94 6.43 4.37
C TYR A 106 -0.62 6.43 5.85
N ALA A 107 -1.41 7.08 6.70
CA ALA A 107 -1.22 7.05 8.15
C ALA A 107 -1.24 5.60 8.65
N VAL A 108 -2.33 4.87 8.39
CA VAL A 108 -2.53 3.50 8.90
C VAL A 108 -1.55 2.51 8.27
N ALA A 109 -1.39 2.52 6.94
CA ALA A 109 -0.69 1.45 6.22
C ALA A 109 0.78 1.76 5.91
N LYS A 110 1.19 3.02 5.81
CA LYS A 110 2.53 3.41 5.33
C LYS A 110 3.38 4.10 6.40
N ILE A 111 2.77 4.69 7.42
CA ILE A 111 3.48 5.37 8.51
C ILE A 111 3.46 4.48 9.76
N PHE A 112 2.29 4.17 10.31
CA PHE A 112 2.15 3.37 11.53
C PHE A 112 2.25 1.86 11.28
N GLY A 113 1.69 1.35 10.20
CA GLY A 113 1.74 -0.08 9.86
C GLY A 113 3.16 -0.67 9.81
N PRO A 114 4.15 0.02 9.25
CA PRO A 114 5.53 -0.45 9.25
C PRO A 114 6.17 -0.61 10.63
N LEU A 115 5.71 0.07 11.65
CA LEU A 115 6.18 -0.11 13.03
C LEU A 115 5.80 -1.50 13.57
N LEU A 116 4.66 -2.03 13.15
CA LEU A 116 4.14 -3.34 13.58
C LEU A 116 4.58 -4.47 12.64
N PHE A 117 4.47 -4.25 11.34
CA PHE A 117 4.60 -5.30 10.32
C PHE A 117 5.79 -5.09 9.38
N GLY A 118 6.66 -4.12 9.65
CA GLY A 118 7.77 -3.77 8.77
C GLY A 118 7.27 -3.46 7.35
N ARG A 119 7.82 -4.17 6.35
CA ARG A 119 7.40 -4.05 4.94
C ARG A 119 6.30 -5.03 4.54
N GLY A 120 5.61 -5.62 5.48
CA GLY A 120 4.53 -6.59 5.24
C GLY A 120 3.46 -6.03 4.32
N TRP A 121 3.03 -4.78 4.54
CA TRP A 121 2.01 -4.14 3.71
C TRP A 121 2.35 -4.15 2.20
N CYS A 122 3.61 -3.86 1.84
CA CYS A 122 4.04 -3.94 0.44
C CYS A 122 3.96 -5.35 -0.14
N GLY A 123 4.08 -6.37 0.72
CA GLY A 123 3.98 -7.77 0.34
C GLY A 123 2.54 -8.27 0.16
N TYR A 124 1.57 -7.68 0.86
CA TYR A 124 0.22 -8.21 0.97
C TYR A 124 -0.88 -7.31 0.39
N ALA A 125 -0.71 -6.01 0.35
CA ALA A 125 -1.79 -5.08 -0.02
C ALA A 125 -1.43 -4.07 -1.11
N CYS A 126 -0.19 -4.06 -1.61
CA CYS A 126 0.22 -3.10 -2.63
C CYS A 126 -0.20 -3.57 -4.03
N TRP A 127 -1.03 -2.78 -4.71
CA TRP A 127 -1.52 -3.08 -6.07
C TRP A 127 -0.40 -3.10 -7.13
N THR A 128 0.60 -2.22 -7.03
CA THR A 128 1.76 -2.28 -7.94
C THR A 128 2.52 -3.58 -7.78
N ALA A 129 2.77 -3.98 -6.54
CA ALA A 129 3.44 -5.24 -6.25
C ALA A 129 2.61 -6.46 -6.64
N MET A 130 1.28 -6.36 -6.57
CA MET A 130 0.34 -7.40 -7.02
C MET A 130 0.64 -7.80 -8.47
N VAL A 131 0.73 -6.82 -9.37
CA VAL A 131 1.02 -7.06 -10.80
C VAL A 131 2.45 -7.55 -11.01
N LEU A 132 3.44 -6.90 -10.38
CA LEU A 132 4.85 -7.24 -10.57
C LEU A 132 5.20 -8.65 -10.05
N ASP A 133 4.49 -9.18 -9.05
CA ASP A 133 4.74 -10.53 -8.53
C ASP A 133 4.31 -11.65 -9.49
N PHE A 134 3.56 -11.35 -10.56
CA PHE A 134 3.27 -12.32 -11.63
C PHE A 134 4.43 -12.49 -12.62
N LEU A 135 5.41 -11.60 -12.62
CA LEU A 135 6.57 -11.71 -13.48
C LEU A 135 7.44 -12.93 -13.10
N PRO A 136 8.20 -13.49 -14.05
CA PRO A 136 8.97 -14.73 -13.84
C PRO A 136 10.24 -14.55 -13.01
N TYR A 137 10.71 -13.32 -12.77
CA TYR A 137 11.99 -13.01 -12.12
C TYR A 137 11.89 -13.04 -10.59
N LYS A 138 11.73 -14.23 -9.99
CA LYS A 138 11.44 -14.38 -8.57
C LYS A 138 12.61 -14.07 -7.63
N GLN A 139 13.84 -14.26 -8.08
CA GLN A 139 15.04 -14.05 -7.27
C GLN A 139 16.05 -13.17 -8.01
N PRO A 140 16.55 -12.10 -7.38
CA PRO A 140 17.56 -11.26 -7.98
C PRO A 140 18.88 -12.05 -8.10
N GLN A 141 19.40 -12.13 -9.32
CA GLN A 141 20.68 -12.81 -9.60
C GLN A 141 21.90 -11.95 -9.25
N LYS A 142 21.70 -10.65 -9.05
CA LYS A 142 22.78 -9.67 -8.79
C LYS A 142 22.56 -8.94 -7.48
N PRO A 143 23.65 -8.56 -6.77
CA PRO A 143 23.55 -7.77 -5.56
C PRO A 143 22.89 -6.41 -5.84
N ARG A 144 22.24 -5.85 -4.81
CA ARG A 144 21.56 -4.57 -4.91
C ARG A 144 22.54 -3.43 -5.23
N LYS A 145 22.25 -2.63 -6.24
CA LYS A 145 22.99 -1.41 -6.57
C LYS A 145 22.53 -0.26 -5.65
N GLU A 146 23.27 0.01 -4.60
CA GLU A 146 22.86 1.00 -3.59
C GLU A 146 22.70 2.41 -4.15
N LYS A 147 23.60 2.82 -5.06
CA LYS A 147 23.54 4.15 -5.71
C LYS A 147 22.23 4.42 -6.44
N LEU A 148 21.61 3.38 -7.05
CA LEU A 148 20.30 3.54 -7.70
C LEU A 148 19.16 3.74 -6.70
N GLY A 149 19.36 3.43 -5.44
CA GLY A 149 18.38 3.67 -4.39
C GLY A 149 18.07 5.15 -4.14
N ILE A 150 18.88 6.09 -4.67
CA ILE A 150 18.61 7.53 -4.61
C ILE A 150 17.38 7.91 -5.44
N LEU A 151 17.08 7.19 -6.52
CA LEU A 151 15.93 7.46 -7.39
C LEU A 151 14.60 7.53 -6.64
N ARG A 152 14.42 6.76 -5.57
CA ARG A 152 13.19 6.81 -4.74
C ARG A 152 13.01 8.17 -4.05
N TYR A 153 14.11 8.80 -3.62
CA TYR A 153 14.06 10.11 -2.98
C TYR A 153 13.81 11.20 -4.02
N VAL A 154 14.36 11.03 -5.22
CA VAL A 154 14.07 11.93 -6.36
C VAL A 154 12.59 11.84 -6.72
N MET A 155 12.04 10.64 -6.88
CA MET A 155 10.60 10.46 -7.16
C MET A 155 9.71 11.01 -6.03
N PHE A 156 10.14 10.85 -4.78
CA PHE A 156 9.45 11.42 -3.63
C PHE A 156 9.44 12.95 -3.66
N ALA A 157 10.59 13.56 -3.92
CA ALA A 157 10.70 15.01 -4.04
C ALA A 157 9.93 15.56 -5.25
N LEU A 158 9.96 14.86 -6.40
CA LEU A 158 9.19 15.22 -7.58
C LEU A 158 7.69 15.16 -7.34
N SER A 159 7.17 14.14 -6.66
CA SER A 159 5.75 14.05 -6.32
C SER A 159 5.31 15.20 -5.41
N LEU A 160 6.12 15.54 -4.41
CA LEU A 160 5.86 16.66 -3.53
C LEU A 160 5.91 18.01 -4.30
N ALA A 161 6.94 18.23 -5.13
CA ALA A 161 7.09 19.45 -5.93
C ALA A 161 5.94 19.61 -6.93
N LEU A 162 5.50 18.53 -7.59
CA LEU A 162 4.37 18.54 -8.51
C LEU A 162 3.09 19.03 -7.83
N VAL A 163 2.73 18.40 -6.71
CA VAL A 163 1.49 18.75 -6.01
C VAL A 163 1.57 20.15 -5.39
N SER A 164 2.72 20.50 -4.78
CA SER A 164 2.94 21.86 -4.27
C SER A 164 2.83 22.91 -5.35
N GLY A 165 3.40 22.66 -6.54
CA GLY A 165 3.30 23.54 -7.70
C GLY A 165 1.86 23.78 -8.14
N LEU A 166 1.06 22.68 -8.25
CA LEU A 166 -0.36 22.78 -8.61
C LEU A 166 -1.17 23.58 -7.59
N PHE A 167 -0.87 23.45 -6.29
CA PHE A 167 -1.50 24.25 -5.24
C PHE A 167 -1.11 25.73 -5.31
N LEU A 168 0.17 26.03 -5.50
CA LEU A 168 0.65 27.42 -5.60
C LEU A 168 0.10 28.13 -6.84
N MET A 169 -0.06 27.41 -7.94
CA MET A 169 -0.65 27.95 -9.18
C MET A 169 -2.18 28.08 -9.10
N LYS A 170 -2.82 27.68 -8.00
CA LYS A 170 -4.28 27.70 -7.80
C LYS A 170 -5.05 27.14 -8.97
N VAL A 171 -4.60 25.99 -9.49
CA VAL A 171 -5.19 25.35 -10.67
C VAL A 171 -6.64 24.97 -10.39
N ALA A 172 -7.56 25.35 -11.31
CA ALA A 172 -8.96 24.97 -11.22
C ALA A 172 -9.13 23.46 -11.43
N HIS A 173 -10.17 22.88 -10.83
CA HIS A 173 -10.50 21.43 -10.97
C HIS A 173 -9.38 20.48 -10.54
N LEU A 174 -8.67 20.82 -9.46
CA LEU A 174 -7.51 20.07 -8.99
C LEU A 174 -7.85 18.59 -8.67
N GLU A 175 -9.06 18.31 -8.17
CA GLU A 175 -9.54 16.96 -7.89
C GLU A 175 -9.56 16.09 -9.17
N GLN A 176 -10.06 16.64 -10.26
CA GLN A 176 -10.08 15.94 -11.55
C GLN A 176 -8.66 15.69 -12.09
N ILE A 177 -7.76 16.65 -11.90
CA ILE A 177 -6.35 16.50 -12.25
C ILE A 177 -5.71 15.39 -11.41
N MET A 178 -5.99 15.32 -10.11
CA MET A 178 -5.50 14.25 -9.22
C MET A 178 -5.97 12.87 -9.68
N PHE A 179 -7.21 12.74 -10.15
CA PHE A 179 -7.70 11.49 -10.72
C PHE A 179 -6.91 11.07 -11.97
N TRP A 180 -6.69 12.00 -12.92
CA TRP A 180 -5.89 11.71 -14.10
C TRP A 180 -4.43 11.40 -13.77
N LEU A 181 -3.85 12.10 -12.79
CA LEU A 181 -2.51 11.79 -12.27
C LEU A 181 -2.45 10.37 -11.67
N PHE A 182 -3.50 9.93 -10.99
CA PHE A 182 -3.58 8.55 -10.49
C PHE A 182 -3.54 7.53 -11.63
N LEU A 183 -4.31 7.73 -12.69
CA LEU A 183 -4.33 6.81 -13.83
C LEU A 183 -2.98 6.81 -14.57
N ALA A 184 -2.48 7.98 -14.93
CA ALA A 184 -1.21 8.13 -15.63
C ALA A 184 -0.03 7.65 -14.77
N GLY A 185 -0.02 7.98 -13.48
CA GLY A 185 1.00 7.57 -12.53
C GLY A 185 1.05 6.04 -12.35
N ASN A 186 -0.12 5.37 -12.27
CA ASN A 186 -0.15 3.90 -12.24
C ASN A 186 0.39 3.29 -13.54
N ALA A 187 0.00 3.81 -14.70
CA ALA A 187 0.51 3.35 -15.99
C ALA A 187 2.05 3.49 -16.04
N LEU A 188 2.59 4.66 -15.65
CA LEU A 188 4.03 4.89 -15.57
C LEU A 188 4.73 3.94 -14.57
N TYR A 189 4.12 3.68 -13.42
CA TYR A 189 4.68 2.77 -12.43
C TYR A 189 4.71 1.32 -12.93
N TYR A 190 3.70 0.88 -13.68
CA TYR A 190 3.71 -0.44 -14.29
C TYR A 190 4.75 -0.54 -15.41
N ILE A 191 4.82 0.45 -16.30
CA ILE A 191 5.83 0.50 -17.37
C ILE A 191 7.24 0.47 -16.75
N ALA A 192 7.52 1.36 -15.82
CA ALA A 192 8.80 1.39 -15.11
C ALA A 192 9.05 0.07 -14.35
N GLY A 193 8.02 -0.50 -13.74
CA GLY A 193 8.08 -1.78 -13.05
C GLY A 193 8.51 -2.92 -13.96
N PHE A 194 7.91 -3.03 -15.13
CA PHE A 194 8.27 -4.04 -16.14
C PHE A 194 9.69 -3.84 -16.69
N VAL A 195 10.05 -2.60 -17.02
CA VAL A 195 11.40 -2.27 -17.51
C VAL A 195 12.46 -2.61 -16.44
N PHE A 196 12.26 -2.19 -15.20
CA PHE A 196 13.20 -2.49 -14.12
C PHE A 196 13.25 -3.98 -13.81
N ALA A 197 12.13 -4.68 -13.83
CA ALA A 197 12.11 -6.13 -13.62
C ALA A 197 12.88 -6.86 -14.71
N TYR A 198 12.75 -6.45 -15.98
CA TYR A 198 13.47 -7.03 -17.10
C TYR A 198 14.97 -6.76 -17.01
N LEU A 199 15.38 -5.50 -16.74
CA LEU A 199 16.79 -5.09 -16.67
C LEU A 199 17.54 -5.74 -15.49
N PHE A 200 16.88 -5.83 -14.32
CA PHE A 200 17.52 -6.34 -13.11
C PHE A 200 17.20 -7.82 -12.84
N LYS A 201 16.36 -8.46 -13.66
CA LYS A 201 15.85 -9.82 -13.43
C LYS A 201 15.28 -10.03 -12.03
N ASP A 202 14.54 -9.03 -11.54
CA ASP A 202 13.97 -8.97 -10.21
C ASP A 202 12.59 -8.31 -10.25
N ASN A 203 11.54 -9.07 -9.92
CA ASN A 203 10.14 -8.59 -9.91
C ASN A 203 9.96 -7.35 -9.04
N ARG A 204 10.76 -7.19 -8.00
CA ARG A 204 10.67 -6.11 -7.02
C ARG A 204 11.69 -4.99 -7.26
N ALA A 205 12.34 -4.94 -8.43
CA ALA A 205 13.32 -3.90 -8.76
C ALA A 205 12.73 -2.50 -8.64
N PHE A 206 11.51 -2.27 -9.15
CA PHE A 206 10.79 -1.01 -8.99
C PHE A 206 10.66 -0.60 -7.52
N CYS A 207 10.20 -1.51 -6.66
CA CYS A 207 10.04 -1.26 -5.23
C CYS A 207 11.38 -0.96 -4.52
N LYS A 208 12.48 -1.54 -5.02
CA LYS A 208 13.82 -1.35 -4.44
C LYS A 208 14.47 -0.04 -4.83
N TYR A 209 14.19 0.47 -6.04
CA TYR A 209 14.94 1.59 -6.60
C TYR A 209 14.10 2.84 -6.86
N LEU A 210 12.84 2.71 -7.28
CA LEU A 210 12.06 3.82 -7.79
C LEU A 210 10.88 4.22 -6.89
N CYS A 211 10.24 3.26 -6.20
CA CYS A 211 9.02 3.50 -5.46
C CYS A 211 9.18 4.58 -4.36
N PRO A 212 8.50 5.75 -4.46
CA PRO A 212 8.63 6.84 -3.50
C PRO A 212 8.06 6.50 -2.12
N VAL A 213 7.05 5.62 -2.06
CA VAL A 213 6.41 5.19 -0.79
C VAL A 213 7.41 4.53 0.15
N THR A 214 8.49 3.93 -0.37
CA THR A 214 9.54 3.32 0.45
C THR A 214 10.28 4.32 1.34
N VAL A 215 10.17 5.62 1.07
CA VAL A 215 10.74 6.67 1.92
C VAL A 215 10.02 6.70 3.28
N PHE A 216 8.70 6.60 3.28
CA PHE A 216 7.91 6.48 4.52
C PHE A 216 8.09 5.14 5.24
N LEU A 217 8.19 4.05 4.47
CA LEU A 217 8.29 2.70 5.03
C LEU A 217 9.65 2.42 5.69
N LYS A 218 10.71 3.11 5.27
CA LYS A 218 12.07 2.83 5.73
C LYS A 218 12.27 3.13 7.23
N PRO A 219 11.89 4.30 7.77
CA PRO A 219 11.99 4.57 9.19
C PRO A 219 11.18 3.59 10.04
N GLY A 220 9.88 3.40 9.72
CA GLY A 220 9.02 2.48 10.46
C GLY A 220 9.52 1.04 10.45
N SER A 221 10.02 0.56 9.30
CA SER A 221 10.54 -0.82 9.19
C SER A 221 11.88 -1.04 9.91
N TYR A 222 12.58 0.01 10.29
CA TYR A 222 13.81 -0.09 11.10
C TYR A 222 13.51 -0.41 12.57
N PHE A 223 12.37 0.11 13.06
CA PHE A 223 11.89 -0.10 14.44
C PHE A 223 10.83 -1.20 14.54
N SER A 224 10.57 -1.95 13.47
CA SER A 224 9.54 -3.00 13.49
C SER A 224 9.88 -4.12 14.46
N LEU A 225 8.86 -4.59 15.15
CA LEU A 225 8.88 -5.74 16.06
C LEU A 225 9.18 -7.06 15.33
#